data_c410664dfaec4092c5b3337971c783e9
#
_entry.id   c410664dfaec4092c5b3337971c783e9
#
_cell.length_a   1.000
_cell.length_b   1.000
_cell.length_c   1.000
_cell.angle_alpha   90.00
_cell.angle_beta   90.00
_cell.angle_gamma   90.00
#
_symmetry.space_group_name_H-M   'P 1'
#
loop_
_entity.id
_entity.type
_entity.pdbx_description
1 polymer ?
#
loop_
_entity_poly.entity_id
_entity_poly.type
_entity_poly.pdbx_seq_one_letter_code
_entity_poly.pdbx_strand_id
1 'polypeptide(L)'
;EKNAVLVSHYYVHPDLQDLAVETGGIVSDSLEMARFGRDHAAQTLVVSGVRFMGESAKILSPEKRVLMPDLDANCSLDLGCPIDEFNAFCAQHPDRTVVVYANTSAAVKARSDWLVTSSCALDIVRALKDKGHKILWAPDRHLGGYIQRETGADMVFWNGSCIVHDEFK
;
A
#
# COMPACT_ATOMS: atom_id res chain seq x y z
N GLU A 1 -17.05 -19.12 -19.66
CA GLU A 1 -16.79 -18.68 -18.28
C GLU A 1 -15.29 -18.60 -18.08
N LYS A 2 -14.78 -17.41 -17.78
CA LYS A 2 -13.35 -17.19 -17.57
C LYS A 2 -13.09 -17.42 -16.09
N ASN A 3 -12.10 -18.22 -15.72
CA ASN A 3 -11.66 -18.43 -14.34
C ASN A 3 -10.99 -17.14 -13.80
N ALA A 4 -11.81 -16.08 -13.64
CA ALA A 4 -11.40 -14.74 -13.27
C ALA A 4 -12.41 -14.11 -12.32
N VAL A 5 -11.94 -13.25 -11.43
CA VAL A 5 -12.74 -12.44 -10.52
C VAL A 5 -12.30 -10.98 -10.59
N LEU A 6 -13.27 -10.07 -10.54
CA LEU A 6 -13.03 -8.63 -10.49
C LEU A 6 -12.94 -8.17 -9.02
N VAL A 7 -11.86 -7.47 -8.70
CA VAL A 7 -11.67 -6.82 -7.40
C VAL A 7 -11.51 -5.32 -7.62
N SER A 8 -12.42 -4.55 -7.05
CA SER A 8 -12.54 -3.11 -7.30
C SER A 8 -12.27 -2.29 -6.04
N HIS A 9 -11.51 -1.22 -6.19
CA HIS A 9 -11.35 -0.24 -5.13
C HIS A 9 -12.58 0.67 -5.09
N TYR A 10 -12.99 1.10 -3.89
CA TYR A 10 -14.16 1.95 -3.72
C TYR A 10 -14.01 3.39 -4.26
N TYR A 11 -12.82 3.74 -4.81
CA TYR A 11 -12.61 5.02 -5.52
C TYR A 11 -12.90 4.96 -7.02
N VAL A 12 -13.12 3.77 -7.60
CA VAL A 12 -13.42 3.65 -9.03
C VAL A 12 -14.87 4.02 -9.31
N HIS A 13 -15.20 4.20 -10.58
CA HIS A 13 -16.55 4.55 -11.01
C HIS A 13 -17.59 3.55 -10.45
N PRO A 14 -18.79 4.00 -10.01
CA PRO A 14 -19.83 3.13 -9.45
C PRO A 14 -20.16 1.91 -10.32
N ASP A 15 -20.26 2.07 -11.64
CA ASP A 15 -20.56 0.95 -12.55
C ASP A 15 -19.52 -0.19 -12.47
N LEU A 16 -18.25 0.13 -12.18
CA LEU A 16 -17.23 -0.88 -11.98
C LEU A 16 -17.33 -1.57 -10.61
N GLN A 17 -17.82 -0.82 -9.61
CA GLN A 17 -18.11 -1.38 -8.30
C GLN A 17 -19.30 -2.34 -8.38
N ASP A 18 -20.37 -1.92 -9.03
CA ASP A 18 -21.56 -2.75 -9.25
C ASP A 18 -21.20 -4.03 -10.02
N LEU A 19 -20.44 -3.89 -11.12
CA LEU A 19 -19.96 -5.04 -11.90
C LEU A 19 -19.13 -6.02 -11.04
N ALA A 20 -18.29 -5.52 -10.13
CA ALA A 20 -17.50 -6.38 -9.25
C ALA A 20 -18.43 -7.21 -8.34
N VAL A 21 -19.42 -6.58 -7.71
CA VAL A 21 -20.38 -7.25 -6.82
C VAL A 21 -21.25 -8.23 -7.61
N GLU A 22 -21.81 -7.83 -8.74
CA GLU A 22 -22.70 -8.65 -9.57
C GLU A 22 -22.00 -9.90 -10.12
N THR A 23 -20.68 -9.85 -10.34
CA THR A 23 -19.90 -10.97 -10.86
C THR A 23 -19.23 -11.82 -9.77
N GLY A 24 -19.56 -11.60 -8.49
CA GLY A 24 -19.04 -12.37 -7.36
C GLY A 24 -17.66 -11.93 -6.88
N GLY A 25 -17.25 -10.72 -7.22
CA GLY A 25 -16.05 -10.08 -6.74
C GLY A 25 -16.29 -9.26 -5.47
N ILE A 26 -15.41 -8.29 -5.22
CA ILE A 26 -15.45 -7.43 -4.04
C ILE A 26 -15.19 -5.96 -4.39
N VAL A 27 -15.80 -5.06 -3.61
CA VAL A 27 -15.45 -3.65 -3.54
C VAL A 27 -14.90 -3.36 -2.15
N SER A 28 -13.62 -2.93 -2.05
CA SER A 28 -13.00 -2.73 -0.75
C SER A 28 -11.77 -1.81 -0.82
N ASP A 29 -11.04 -1.70 0.29
CA ASP A 29 -9.72 -1.11 0.34
C ASP A 29 -8.64 -2.04 -0.29
N SER A 30 -7.46 -1.47 -0.51
CA SER A 30 -6.37 -2.15 -1.22
C SER A 30 -5.88 -3.45 -0.55
N LEU A 31 -5.92 -3.54 0.78
CA LEU A 31 -5.48 -4.72 1.50
C LEU A 31 -6.52 -5.84 1.43
N GLU A 32 -7.79 -5.50 1.66
CA GLU A 32 -8.86 -6.49 1.56
C GLU A 32 -9.06 -6.99 0.14
N MET A 33 -8.88 -6.13 -0.88
CA MET A 33 -8.84 -6.55 -2.28
C MET A 33 -7.76 -7.63 -2.51
N ALA A 34 -6.56 -7.41 -1.98
CA ALA A 34 -5.45 -8.36 -2.13
C ALA A 34 -5.69 -9.67 -1.36
N ARG A 35 -6.24 -9.59 -0.14
CA ARG A 35 -6.62 -10.77 0.67
C ARG A 35 -7.73 -11.58 0.02
N PHE A 36 -8.81 -10.92 -0.41
CA PHE A 36 -9.89 -11.56 -1.13
C PHE A 36 -9.36 -12.29 -2.38
N GLY A 37 -8.51 -11.60 -3.15
CA GLY A 37 -7.89 -12.17 -4.34
C GLY A 37 -7.04 -13.41 -4.03
N ARG A 38 -6.30 -13.42 -2.93
CA ARG A 38 -5.53 -14.58 -2.45
C ARG A 38 -6.45 -15.77 -2.14
N ASP A 39 -7.52 -15.52 -1.41
CA ASP A 39 -8.37 -16.56 -0.85
C ASP A 39 -9.43 -17.06 -1.85
N HIS A 40 -9.74 -16.28 -2.90
CA HIS A 40 -10.70 -16.63 -3.92
C HIS A 40 -10.18 -17.75 -4.85
N ALA A 41 -11.07 -18.65 -5.29
CA ALA A 41 -10.70 -19.81 -6.11
C ALA A 41 -10.22 -19.46 -7.53
N ALA A 42 -10.60 -18.29 -8.09
CA ALA A 42 -10.20 -17.88 -9.44
C ALA A 42 -8.67 -17.75 -9.57
N GLN A 43 -8.16 -18.15 -10.74
CA GLN A 43 -6.74 -18.09 -11.07
C GLN A 43 -6.33 -16.74 -11.70
N THR A 44 -7.31 -15.91 -12.07
CA THR A 44 -7.07 -14.57 -12.62
C THR A 44 -7.78 -13.54 -11.77
N LEU A 45 -7.04 -12.54 -11.32
CA LEU A 45 -7.58 -11.36 -10.64
C LEU A 45 -7.58 -10.20 -11.61
N VAL A 46 -8.73 -9.55 -11.81
CA VAL A 46 -8.82 -8.29 -12.53
C VAL A 46 -8.92 -7.19 -11.48
N VAL A 47 -7.88 -6.38 -11.35
CA VAL A 47 -7.78 -5.34 -10.31
C VAL A 47 -8.17 -4.01 -10.91
N SER A 48 -9.31 -3.47 -10.46
CA SER A 48 -9.80 -2.13 -10.81
C SER A 48 -9.40 -1.15 -9.71
N GLY A 49 -8.31 -0.44 -9.95
CA GLY A 49 -7.67 0.48 -9.01
C GLY A 49 -6.36 1.02 -9.56
N VAL A 50 -5.52 1.60 -8.72
CA VAL A 50 -4.20 2.10 -9.10
C VAL A 50 -3.11 1.03 -8.98
N ARG A 51 -2.00 1.24 -9.67
CA ARG A 51 -0.93 0.26 -9.91
C ARG A 51 -0.46 -0.49 -8.67
N PHE A 52 -0.16 0.19 -7.56
CA PHE A 52 0.33 -0.47 -6.35
C PHE A 52 -0.66 -1.50 -5.76
N MET A 53 -1.97 -1.37 -6.06
CA MET A 53 -2.99 -2.33 -5.62
C MET A 53 -2.88 -3.65 -6.38
N GLY A 54 -2.67 -3.59 -7.70
CA GLY A 54 -2.38 -4.77 -8.52
C GLY A 54 -1.07 -5.43 -8.12
N GLU A 55 -0.03 -4.65 -7.85
CA GLU A 55 1.25 -5.15 -7.34
C GLU A 55 1.07 -5.84 -5.98
N SER A 56 0.30 -5.26 -5.06
CA SER A 56 -0.01 -5.87 -3.76
C SER A 56 -0.78 -7.19 -3.91
N ALA A 57 -1.77 -7.23 -4.80
CA ALA A 57 -2.50 -8.46 -5.13
C ALA A 57 -1.56 -9.53 -5.68
N LYS A 58 -0.61 -9.16 -6.55
CA LYS A 58 0.39 -10.08 -7.10
C LYS A 58 1.36 -10.59 -6.05
N ILE A 59 1.79 -9.76 -5.12
CA ILE A 59 2.67 -10.15 -4.00
C ILE A 59 1.98 -11.20 -3.11
N LEU A 60 0.69 -11.02 -2.80
CA LEU A 60 -0.06 -11.97 -1.97
C LEU A 60 -0.53 -13.21 -2.72
N SER A 61 -0.51 -13.19 -4.05
CA SER A 61 -0.97 -14.29 -4.92
C SER A 61 0.03 -14.51 -6.06
N PRO A 62 1.28 -14.92 -5.78
CA PRO A 62 2.32 -15.01 -6.80
C PRO A 62 2.02 -16.04 -7.90
N GLU A 63 1.20 -17.04 -7.62
CA GLU A 63 0.76 -18.07 -8.55
C GLU A 63 -0.36 -17.60 -9.50
N LYS A 64 -1.13 -16.57 -9.11
CA LYS A 64 -2.26 -16.08 -9.88
C LYS A 64 -1.85 -15.07 -10.95
N ARG A 65 -2.62 -15.02 -12.01
CA ARG A 65 -2.52 -13.95 -13.01
C ARG A 65 -3.25 -12.72 -12.50
N VAL A 66 -2.53 -11.59 -12.39
CA VAL A 66 -3.11 -10.30 -12.03
C VAL A 66 -3.13 -9.40 -13.27
N LEU A 67 -4.30 -8.91 -13.61
CA LEU A 67 -4.54 -8.00 -14.72
C LEU A 67 -5.05 -6.67 -14.20
N MET A 68 -4.59 -5.59 -14.80
CA MET A 68 -5.09 -4.24 -14.56
C MET A 68 -5.53 -3.62 -15.89
N PRO A 69 -6.71 -2.98 -15.94
CA PRO A 69 -7.19 -2.30 -17.16
C PRO A 69 -6.26 -1.18 -17.62
N ASP A 70 -5.66 -0.47 -16.65
CA ASP A 70 -4.76 0.64 -16.88
C ASP A 70 -3.56 0.55 -15.92
N LEU A 71 -2.36 0.43 -16.47
CA LEU A 71 -1.10 0.38 -15.71
C LEU A 71 -0.53 1.77 -15.45
N ASP A 72 -1.03 2.80 -16.12
CA ASP A 72 -0.61 4.19 -15.91
C ASP A 72 -1.43 4.87 -14.79
N ALA A 73 -2.56 4.25 -14.38
CA ALA A 73 -3.30 4.70 -13.21
C ALA A 73 -2.44 4.53 -11.94
N ASN A 74 -2.05 5.64 -11.34
CA ASN A 74 -1.09 5.65 -10.24
C ASN A 74 -1.55 6.53 -9.06
N CYS A 75 -0.85 6.41 -7.93
CA CYS A 75 -1.08 7.18 -6.71
C CYS A 75 0.05 8.20 -6.53
N SER A 76 -0.28 9.42 -6.12
CA SER A 76 0.72 10.46 -5.85
C SER A 76 1.73 10.07 -4.78
N LEU A 77 1.35 9.25 -3.80
CA LEU A 77 2.27 8.70 -2.80
C LEU A 77 3.29 7.75 -3.42
N ASP A 78 2.86 6.90 -4.35
CA ASP A 78 3.74 5.98 -5.07
C ASP A 78 4.70 6.75 -5.99
N LEU A 79 4.15 7.66 -6.80
CA LEU A 79 4.96 8.52 -7.68
C LEU A 79 5.95 9.40 -6.91
N GLY A 80 5.57 9.86 -5.72
CA GLY A 80 6.40 10.69 -4.84
C GLY A 80 7.46 9.92 -4.04
N CYS A 81 7.60 8.60 -4.25
CA CYS A 81 8.59 7.76 -3.57
C CYS A 81 9.32 6.83 -4.56
N PRO A 82 10.11 7.39 -5.50
CA PRO A 82 10.87 6.59 -6.46
C PRO A 82 11.91 5.72 -5.76
N ILE A 83 12.06 4.47 -6.23
CA ILE A 83 12.90 3.46 -5.54
C ILE A 83 14.37 3.87 -5.42
N ASP A 84 14.96 4.50 -6.44
CA ASP A 84 16.37 4.87 -6.41
C ASP A 84 16.66 5.96 -5.38
N GLU A 85 15.79 6.97 -5.31
CA GLU A 85 15.88 8.03 -4.30
C GLU A 85 15.57 7.48 -2.91
N PHE A 86 14.61 6.57 -2.79
CA PHE A 86 14.27 5.91 -1.54
C PHE A 86 15.43 5.03 -1.02
N ASN A 87 16.10 4.30 -1.89
CA ASN A 87 17.31 3.55 -1.54
C ASN A 87 18.42 4.46 -1.00
N ALA A 88 18.66 5.61 -1.66
CA ALA A 88 19.64 6.59 -1.21
C ALA A 88 19.26 7.16 0.17
N PHE A 89 17.98 7.42 0.42
CA PHE A 89 17.48 7.87 1.72
C PHE A 89 17.65 6.81 2.81
N CYS A 90 17.32 5.56 2.53
CA CYS A 90 17.56 4.45 3.46
C CYS A 90 19.04 4.28 3.80
N ALA A 91 19.94 4.45 2.82
CA ALA A 91 21.39 4.35 3.03
C ALA A 91 21.94 5.43 3.96
N GLN A 92 21.30 6.58 4.08
CA GLN A 92 21.65 7.64 5.03
C GLN A 92 21.21 7.33 6.48
N HIS A 93 20.36 6.32 6.66
CA HIS A 93 19.78 5.94 7.96
C HIS A 93 19.89 4.42 8.20
N PRO A 94 21.11 3.85 8.19
CA PRO A 94 21.31 2.40 8.24
C PRO A 94 20.95 1.75 9.59
N ASP A 95 20.80 2.58 10.63
CA ASP A 95 20.44 2.16 12.00
C ASP A 95 18.92 2.14 12.25
N ARG A 96 18.10 2.38 11.21
CA ARG A 96 16.64 2.49 11.35
C ARG A 96 15.91 1.33 10.67
N THR A 97 14.86 0.87 11.33
CA THR A 97 13.90 -0.08 10.76
C THR A 97 13.01 0.64 9.76
N VAL A 98 12.96 0.12 8.54
CA VAL A 98 12.21 0.73 7.43
C VAL A 98 10.76 0.27 7.47
N VAL A 99 9.85 1.17 7.79
CA VAL A 99 8.40 0.94 7.83
C VAL A 99 7.74 1.69 6.69
N VAL A 100 7.06 0.98 5.81
CA VAL A 100 6.47 1.54 4.59
C VAL A 100 4.96 1.38 4.60
N TYR A 101 4.25 2.46 4.33
CA TYR A 101 2.81 2.42 4.08
C TYR A 101 2.52 1.81 2.71
N ALA A 102 1.45 1.04 2.60
CA ALA A 102 1.13 0.18 1.45
C ALA A 102 1.03 0.91 0.09
N ASN A 103 0.79 2.21 0.09
CA ASN A 103 0.64 3.03 -1.11
C ASN A 103 2.01 3.38 -1.74
N THR A 104 2.74 2.36 -2.11
CA THR A 104 4.09 2.44 -2.72
C THR A 104 4.26 1.32 -3.74
N SER A 105 5.26 1.43 -4.61
CA SER A 105 5.61 0.41 -5.59
C SER A 105 6.07 -0.91 -4.93
N ALA A 106 5.99 -2.00 -5.68
CA ALA A 106 6.54 -3.29 -5.25
C ALA A 106 8.04 -3.20 -4.92
N ALA A 107 8.79 -2.37 -5.64
CA ALA A 107 10.21 -2.15 -5.40
C ALA A 107 10.48 -1.49 -4.04
N VAL A 108 9.70 -0.47 -3.68
CA VAL A 108 9.78 0.18 -2.35
C VAL A 108 9.35 -0.78 -1.25
N LYS A 109 8.29 -1.58 -1.47
CA LYS A 109 7.87 -2.64 -0.55
C LYS A 109 8.99 -3.66 -0.30
N ALA A 110 9.69 -4.09 -1.35
CA ALA A 110 10.80 -5.04 -1.24
C ALA A 110 12.00 -4.49 -0.45
N ARG A 111 12.15 -3.15 -0.37
CA ARG A 111 13.20 -2.49 0.42
C ARG A 111 12.83 -2.34 1.89
N SER A 112 11.56 -2.51 2.25
CA SER A 112 11.06 -2.30 3.62
C SER A 112 11.26 -3.53 4.51
N ASP A 113 11.43 -3.29 5.82
CA ASP A 113 11.37 -4.33 6.85
C ASP A 113 9.93 -4.63 7.25
N TRP A 114 9.07 -3.60 7.21
CA TRP A 114 7.66 -3.69 7.57
C TRP A 114 6.79 -2.95 6.55
N LEU A 115 5.75 -3.63 6.10
CA LEU A 115 4.67 -3.05 5.30
C LEU A 115 3.43 -2.90 6.16
N VAL A 116 2.86 -1.70 6.19
CA VAL A 116 1.70 -1.38 7.04
C VAL A 116 0.59 -0.69 6.26
N THR A 117 -0.62 -0.78 6.79
CA THR A 117 -1.77 0.03 6.40
C THR A 117 -2.12 1.01 7.52
N SER A 118 -2.98 1.99 7.25
CA SER A 118 -3.43 2.96 8.27
C SER A 118 -4.04 2.29 9.51
N SER A 119 -4.70 1.15 9.34
CA SER A 119 -5.36 0.42 10.42
C SER A 119 -4.40 -0.27 11.40
N CYS A 120 -3.20 -0.67 10.97
CA CYS A 120 -2.25 -1.40 11.81
C CYS A 120 -0.96 -0.64 12.12
N ALA A 121 -0.72 0.49 11.45
CA ALA A 121 0.54 1.22 11.56
C ALA A 121 0.86 1.68 12.98
N LEU A 122 -0.15 2.17 13.71
CA LEU A 122 0.04 2.66 15.08
C LEU A 122 0.52 1.56 16.02
N ASP A 123 -0.11 0.39 15.96
CA ASP A 123 0.23 -0.75 16.83
C ASP A 123 1.59 -1.34 16.49
N ILE A 124 1.93 -1.43 15.20
CA ILE A 124 3.23 -1.90 14.75
C ILE A 124 4.34 -0.96 15.19
N VAL A 125 4.16 0.36 15.02
CA VAL A 125 5.16 1.35 15.45
C VAL A 125 5.33 1.35 16.97
N ARG A 126 4.25 1.21 17.75
CA ARG A 126 4.35 1.02 19.22
C ARG A 126 5.20 -0.21 19.57
N ALA A 127 4.88 -1.34 18.97
CA ALA A 127 5.61 -2.58 19.24
C ALA A 127 7.09 -2.50 18.84
N LEU A 128 7.43 -1.81 17.74
CA LEU A 128 8.81 -1.57 17.33
C LEU A 128 9.53 -0.63 18.30
N LYS A 129 8.90 0.46 18.70
CA LYS A 129 9.44 1.38 19.70
C LYS A 129 9.72 0.68 21.03
N ASP A 130 8.78 -0.15 21.51
CA ASP A 130 8.93 -0.88 22.78
C ASP A 130 10.10 -1.88 22.75
N LYS A 131 10.49 -2.33 21.54
CA LYS A 131 11.69 -3.13 21.29
C LYS A 131 12.96 -2.31 21.07
N GLY A 132 12.88 -0.98 21.17
CA GLY A 132 14.03 -0.06 21.02
C GLY A 132 14.39 0.27 19.57
N HIS A 133 13.53 -0.02 18.59
CA HIS A 133 13.80 0.33 17.21
C HIS A 133 13.61 1.84 16.97
N LYS A 134 14.56 2.40 16.21
CA LYS A 134 14.37 3.69 15.53
C LYS A 134 13.75 3.43 14.17
N ILE A 135 12.89 4.31 13.69
CA ILE A 135 12.06 4.06 12.51
C ILE A 135 12.39 5.04 11.39
N LEU A 136 12.49 4.52 10.16
CA LEU A 136 12.39 5.27 8.94
C LEU A 136 11.00 5.00 8.35
N TRP A 137 10.23 6.06 8.15
CA TRP A 137 8.86 5.99 7.67
C TRP A 137 8.72 6.57 6.27
N ALA A 138 7.99 5.87 5.39
CA ALA A 138 7.62 6.31 4.05
C ALA A 138 6.23 5.80 3.66
N PRO A 139 5.58 6.36 2.62
CA PRO A 139 5.92 7.57 1.88
C PRO A 139 5.22 8.83 2.43
N ASP A 140 4.16 8.69 3.25
CA ASP A 140 3.28 9.79 3.68
C ASP A 140 3.75 10.40 5.00
N ARG A 141 4.28 11.63 4.94
CA ARG A 141 4.69 12.37 6.12
C ARG A 141 3.55 12.70 7.09
N HIS A 142 2.32 12.86 6.60
CA HIS A 142 1.17 13.22 7.45
C HIS A 142 0.76 12.06 8.34
N LEU A 143 0.60 10.87 7.80
CA LEU A 143 0.35 9.66 8.57
C LEU A 143 1.52 9.37 9.52
N GLY A 144 2.75 9.48 9.04
CA GLY A 144 3.95 9.30 9.86
C GLY A 144 4.01 10.27 11.03
N GLY A 145 3.74 11.56 10.79
CA GLY A 145 3.71 12.60 11.83
C GLY A 145 2.61 12.36 12.87
N TYR A 146 1.44 11.89 12.45
CA TYR A 146 0.39 11.46 13.38
C TYR A 146 0.87 10.30 14.25
N ILE A 147 1.41 9.25 13.65
CA ILE A 147 1.90 8.07 14.38
C ILE A 147 3.03 8.45 15.35
N GLN A 148 3.94 9.34 14.95
CA GLN A 148 5.00 9.82 15.83
C GLN A 148 4.46 10.54 17.07
N ARG A 149 3.47 11.42 16.89
CA ARG A 149 2.82 12.12 18.01
C ARG A 149 2.15 11.15 19.00
N GLU A 150 1.42 10.16 18.45
CA GLU A 150 0.68 9.18 19.27
C GLU A 150 1.59 8.17 19.98
N THR A 151 2.75 7.86 19.41
CA THR A 151 3.65 6.84 19.95
C THR A 151 4.85 7.42 20.67
N GLY A 152 5.28 8.63 20.33
CA GLY A 152 6.57 9.20 20.76
C GLY A 152 7.78 8.39 20.25
N ALA A 153 7.65 7.67 19.13
CA ALA A 153 8.75 6.90 18.54
C ALA A 153 9.81 7.83 17.92
N ASP A 154 11.08 7.39 17.93
CA ASP A 154 12.15 8.05 17.17
C ASP A 154 11.98 7.74 15.69
N MET A 155 11.45 8.69 14.92
CA MET A 155 11.11 8.52 13.51
C MET A 155 11.76 9.59 12.64
N VAL A 156 12.28 9.16 11.48
CA VAL A 156 12.61 10.02 10.35
C VAL A 156 11.65 9.73 9.21
N PHE A 157 11.31 10.76 8.43
CA PHE A 157 10.28 10.67 7.41
C PHE A 157 10.84 10.89 6.03
N TRP A 158 10.42 10.06 5.08
CA TRP A 158 10.44 10.43 3.68
C TRP A 158 9.56 11.66 3.47
N ASN A 159 10.04 12.63 2.69
CA ASN A 159 9.33 13.89 2.47
C ASN A 159 8.28 13.78 1.36
N GLY A 160 7.41 12.78 1.43
CA GLY A 160 6.29 12.57 0.52
C GLY A 160 4.94 12.91 1.17
N SER A 161 3.97 13.23 0.34
CA SER A 161 2.58 13.46 0.76
C SER A 161 1.60 13.06 -0.34
N CYS A 162 0.39 12.75 0.07
CA CYS A 162 -0.74 12.61 -0.84
C CYS A 162 -1.28 14.00 -1.16
N ILE A 163 -1.43 14.34 -2.44
CA ILE A 163 -2.03 15.62 -2.86
C ILE A 163 -3.43 15.84 -2.27
N VAL A 164 -4.20 14.76 -2.08
CA VAL A 164 -5.51 14.82 -1.44
C VAL A 164 -5.38 15.13 0.06
N HIS A 165 -4.42 14.48 0.76
CA HIS A 165 -4.19 14.74 2.19
C HIS A 165 -3.68 16.16 2.46
N ASP A 166 -2.92 16.75 1.54
CA ASP A 166 -2.42 18.12 1.67
C ASP A 166 -3.56 19.16 1.60
N GLU A 167 -4.71 18.83 1.00
CA GLU A 167 -5.87 19.72 0.91
C GLU A 167 -6.77 19.69 2.15
N PHE A 168 -6.69 18.64 2.98
CA PHE A 168 -7.41 18.58 4.25
C PHE A 168 -6.74 19.49 5.29
N LYS A 169 -7.49 20.48 5.78
CA LYS A 169 -7.05 21.46 6.80
C LYS A 169 -7.64 21.14 8.17
#